data_befba8fb137b1158579dc876a2fe6d00
#
_entry.id   befba8fb137b1158579dc876a2fe6d00
#
_cell.length_a   1.000
_cell.length_b   1.000
_cell.length_c   1.000
_cell.angle_alpha   90.00
_cell.angle_beta   90.00
_cell.angle_gamma   90.00
#
_symmetry.space_group_name_H-M   'P 1'
#
loop_
_entity.id
_entity.type
_entity.pdbx_description
1 polymer ?
#
loop_
_entity_poly.entity_id
_entity_poly.type
_entity_poly.pdbx_seq_one_letter_code
_entity_poly.pdbx_strand_id
1 'polypeptide(L)'
;LGGSADLAPSNLTLWSGSKPINEDTAGNYIHYGVREFGMTAIANGIALHGGFLPYTSTFLMFVEYARNAVRMAALMKQRQVMVYTHDSIGLGEDGPTHQPVEQVASLRVTPNMSTWRPCDQVESAIAWKYGVERQDGPTALILSRQNLAQQERTAEQLANVARGGYVLKDCAGQPELIFIATGSEVELAV
;
A
#
# COMPACT_ATOMS: atom_id res chain seq x y z
N LEU A 1 -6.03 -12.36 -6.97
CA LEU A 1 -6.83 -12.95 -5.90
C LEU A 1 -6.53 -12.23 -4.60
N GLY A 2 -7.55 -11.76 -3.87
CA GLY A 2 -7.27 -11.09 -2.59
C GLY A 2 -8.53 -10.68 -1.85
N GLY A 3 -8.40 -9.78 -0.89
CA GLY A 3 -9.53 -9.31 -0.11
C GLY A 3 -9.12 -8.39 1.04
N SER A 4 -10.06 -8.16 1.94
CA SER A 4 -9.91 -7.25 3.07
C SER A 4 -10.26 -7.91 4.39
N ALA A 5 -9.64 -7.42 5.47
CA ALA A 5 -9.97 -7.77 6.84
C ALA A 5 -11.22 -6.98 7.31
N ASP A 6 -12.36 -7.27 6.66
CA ASP A 6 -13.69 -6.68 6.94
C ASP A 6 -13.79 -5.16 6.70
N LEU A 7 -12.91 -4.61 5.87
CA LEU A 7 -12.86 -3.19 5.55
C LEU A 7 -12.99 -2.91 4.04
N ALA A 8 -13.55 -3.85 3.28
CA ALA A 8 -13.62 -3.76 1.82
C ALA A 8 -14.23 -2.44 1.29
N PRO A 9 -15.34 -1.91 1.83
CA PRO A 9 -15.88 -0.61 1.41
C PRO A 9 -14.95 0.56 1.71
N SER A 10 -14.27 0.54 2.86
CA SER A 10 -13.37 1.61 3.29
C SER A 10 -12.02 1.57 2.58
N ASN A 11 -11.52 0.37 2.27
CA ASN A 11 -10.28 0.19 1.51
C ASN A 11 -10.48 0.35 0.00
N LEU A 12 -11.72 0.45 -0.48
CA LEU A 12 -12.08 0.53 -1.90
C LEU A 12 -11.49 -0.62 -2.74
N THR A 13 -11.48 -1.83 -2.17
CA THR A 13 -10.92 -3.03 -2.83
C THR A 13 -11.97 -3.90 -3.51
N LEU A 14 -13.25 -3.54 -3.41
CA LEU A 14 -14.33 -4.12 -4.20
C LEU A 14 -14.53 -3.35 -5.50
N TRP A 15 -14.75 -4.07 -6.58
CA TRP A 15 -15.09 -3.55 -7.90
C TRP A 15 -16.22 -4.40 -8.53
N SER A 16 -16.78 -3.96 -9.62
CA SER A 16 -17.96 -4.60 -10.24
C SER A 16 -17.77 -6.07 -10.64
N GLY A 17 -16.52 -6.51 -10.83
CA GLY A 17 -16.18 -7.90 -11.12
C GLY A 17 -15.75 -8.71 -9.90
N SER A 18 -15.81 -8.15 -8.68
CA SER A 18 -15.48 -8.89 -7.46
C SER A 18 -16.56 -9.93 -7.18
N LYS A 19 -16.12 -11.18 -7.01
CA LYS A 19 -16.99 -12.32 -6.66
C LYS A 19 -16.41 -13.00 -5.42
N PRO A 20 -17.22 -13.24 -4.37
CA PRO A 20 -16.73 -13.91 -3.17
C PRO A 20 -16.32 -15.35 -3.50
N ILE A 21 -15.27 -15.81 -2.83
CA ILE A 21 -14.92 -17.23 -2.81
C ILE A 21 -15.72 -17.87 -1.69
N ASN A 22 -16.52 -18.87 -2.03
CA ASN A 22 -17.29 -19.72 -1.11
C ASN A 22 -17.43 -21.14 -1.69
N GLU A 23 -18.14 -22.01 -0.99
CA GLU A 23 -18.31 -23.41 -1.38
C GLU A 23 -18.94 -23.58 -2.77
N ASP A 24 -19.80 -22.65 -3.18
CA ASP A 24 -20.57 -22.73 -4.42
C ASP A 24 -19.99 -21.88 -5.56
N THR A 25 -19.00 -21.02 -5.28
CA THR A 25 -18.56 -20.01 -6.23
C THR A 25 -17.06 -19.93 -6.35
N ALA A 26 -16.53 -20.24 -7.53
CA ALA A 26 -15.18 -19.87 -7.92
C ALA A 26 -15.09 -18.35 -8.07
N GLY A 27 -14.59 -17.67 -7.04
CA GLY A 27 -14.51 -16.23 -6.96
C GLY A 27 -13.07 -15.70 -7.09
N ASN A 28 -12.95 -14.40 -6.88
CA ASN A 28 -11.67 -13.70 -6.91
C ASN A 28 -11.47 -12.80 -5.67
N TYR A 29 -12.42 -12.81 -4.73
CA TYR A 29 -12.39 -12.00 -3.52
C TYR A 29 -12.62 -12.83 -2.27
N ILE A 30 -11.75 -12.65 -1.27
CA ILE A 30 -11.80 -13.36 0.01
C ILE A 30 -12.25 -12.38 1.10
N HIS A 31 -13.36 -12.69 1.76
CA HIS A 31 -13.81 -11.98 2.95
C HIS A 31 -13.13 -12.59 4.19
N TYR A 32 -12.03 -12.00 4.62
CA TYR A 32 -11.22 -12.55 5.72
C TYR A 32 -11.84 -12.34 7.11
N GLY A 33 -12.82 -11.42 7.23
CA GLY A 33 -13.28 -10.94 8.52
C GLY A 33 -12.18 -10.13 9.24
N VAL A 34 -12.38 -9.77 10.49
CA VAL A 34 -11.41 -9.03 11.32
C VAL A 34 -10.28 -9.99 11.75
N ARG A 35 -9.36 -10.29 10.80
CA ARG A 35 -8.27 -11.28 10.97
C ARG A 35 -7.04 -10.89 10.16
N GLU A 36 -6.41 -9.80 10.50
CA GLU A 36 -5.28 -9.23 9.74
C GLU A 36 -4.10 -10.20 9.65
N PHE A 37 -3.78 -10.88 10.76
CA PHE A 37 -2.75 -11.91 10.77
C PHE A 37 -3.13 -13.09 9.85
N GLY A 38 -4.33 -13.63 10.03
CA GLY A 38 -4.83 -14.75 9.23
C GLY A 38 -4.89 -14.41 7.74
N MET A 39 -5.38 -13.20 7.40
CA MET A 39 -5.40 -12.68 6.04
C MET A 39 -4.01 -12.70 5.41
N THR A 40 -3.04 -12.09 6.09
CA THR A 40 -1.67 -11.98 5.56
C THR A 40 -0.98 -13.35 5.51
N ALA A 41 -1.20 -14.22 6.49
CA ALA A 41 -0.65 -15.58 6.51
C ALA A 41 -1.25 -16.47 5.39
N ILE A 42 -2.55 -16.35 5.13
CA ILE A 42 -3.21 -17.04 4.01
C ILE A 42 -2.65 -16.53 2.68
N ALA A 43 -2.48 -15.21 2.53
CA ALA A 43 -1.85 -14.64 1.34
C ALA A 43 -0.41 -15.15 1.14
N ASN A 44 0.38 -15.30 2.21
CA ASN A 44 1.70 -15.95 2.14
C ASN A 44 1.58 -17.38 1.58
N GLY A 45 0.61 -18.16 2.06
CA GLY A 45 0.34 -19.52 1.58
C GLY A 45 -0.06 -19.55 0.11
N ILE A 46 -0.92 -18.63 -0.33
CA ILE A 46 -1.35 -18.49 -1.74
C ILE A 46 -0.15 -18.16 -2.63
N ALA A 47 0.70 -17.22 -2.20
CA ALA A 47 1.91 -16.85 -2.94
C ALA A 47 2.90 -18.03 -3.04
N LEU A 48 3.11 -18.77 -1.94
CA LEU A 48 3.96 -19.97 -1.90
C LEU A 48 3.44 -21.10 -2.80
N HIS A 49 2.12 -21.29 -2.85
CA HIS A 49 1.51 -22.29 -3.74
C HIS A 49 1.76 -21.97 -5.21
N GLY A 50 1.85 -20.68 -5.56
CA GLY A 50 2.00 -20.23 -6.95
C GLY A 50 0.67 -20.23 -7.73
N GLY A 51 0.72 -19.71 -8.94
CA GLY A 51 -0.46 -19.60 -9.82
C GLY A 51 -1.33 -18.36 -9.57
N PHE A 52 -1.17 -17.68 -8.43
CA PHE A 52 -1.89 -16.46 -8.10
C PHE A 52 -0.95 -15.37 -7.58
N LEU A 53 -1.28 -14.12 -7.89
CA LEU A 53 -0.73 -12.97 -7.20
C LEU A 53 -1.75 -12.52 -6.14
N PRO A 54 -1.51 -12.75 -4.85
CA PRO A 54 -2.43 -12.30 -3.81
C PRO A 54 -2.26 -10.82 -3.50
N TYR A 55 -3.37 -10.18 -3.10
CA TYR A 55 -3.36 -8.91 -2.40
C TYR A 55 -4.17 -9.00 -1.11
N THR A 56 -3.81 -8.18 -0.14
CA THR A 56 -4.50 -8.03 1.15
C THR A 56 -4.81 -6.57 1.39
N SER A 57 -5.86 -6.25 2.14
CA SER A 57 -6.15 -4.86 2.51
C SER A 57 -6.70 -4.71 3.91
N THR A 58 -6.26 -3.65 4.57
CA THR A 58 -6.73 -3.17 5.88
C THR A 58 -6.31 -1.72 6.09
N PHE A 59 -6.68 -1.10 7.21
CA PHE A 59 -6.11 0.19 7.60
C PHE A 59 -4.64 0.04 7.98
N LEU A 60 -3.84 1.08 7.76
CA LEU A 60 -2.41 1.02 8.05
C LEU A 60 -2.13 0.70 9.52
N MET A 61 -2.90 1.27 10.46
CA MET A 61 -2.75 0.99 11.88
C MET A 61 -2.84 -0.50 12.19
N PHE A 62 -3.72 -1.22 11.50
CA PHE A 62 -3.97 -2.64 11.77
C PHE A 62 -2.89 -3.58 11.22
N VAL A 63 -1.86 -3.06 10.54
CA VAL A 63 -0.66 -3.85 10.23
C VAL A 63 -0.01 -4.42 11.51
N GLU A 64 -0.22 -3.75 12.66
CA GLU A 64 0.31 -4.24 13.94
C GLU A 64 -0.22 -5.62 14.30
N TYR A 65 -1.47 -5.93 14.00
CA TYR A 65 -2.02 -7.27 14.19
C TYR A 65 -1.45 -8.30 13.23
N ALA A 66 -0.98 -7.90 12.04
CA ALA A 66 -0.42 -8.77 11.02
C ALA A 66 1.12 -8.82 11.01
N ARG A 67 1.78 -8.07 11.87
CA ARG A 67 3.23 -7.77 11.83
C ARG A 67 4.11 -8.96 11.55
N ASN A 68 3.89 -10.06 12.24
CA ASN A 68 4.71 -11.26 12.06
C ASN A 68 4.50 -11.92 10.69
N ALA A 69 3.26 -11.99 10.20
CA ALA A 69 2.96 -12.53 8.87
C ALA A 69 3.53 -11.62 7.75
N VAL A 70 3.49 -10.30 7.94
CA VAL A 70 4.10 -9.30 7.03
C VAL A 70 5.62 -9.50 6.98
N ARG A 71 6.26 -9.63 8.14
CA ARG A 71 7.69 -9.91 8.22
C ARG A 71 8.05 -11.23 7.54
N MET A 72 7.23 -12.26 7.72
CA MET A 72 7.44 -13.56 7.08
C MET A 72 7.30 -13.48 5.55
N ALA A 73 6.37 -12.69 5.02
CA ALA A 73 6.27 -12.45 3.59
C ALA A 73 7.60 -11.92 3.01
N ALA A 74 8.18 -10.92 3.69
CA ALA A 74 9.44 -10.31 3.28
C ALA A 74 10.63 -11.30 3.42
N LEU A 75 10.71 -12.03 4.53
CA LEU A 75 11.75 -13.03 4.79
C LEU A 75 11.72 -14.17 3.76
N MET A 76 10.52 -14.66 3.42
CA MET A 76 10.31 -15.71 2.45
C MET A 76 10.32 -15.20 1.00
N LYS A 77 10.50 -13.89 0.79
CA LYS A 77 10.48 -13.24 -0.54
C LYS A 77 9.19 -13.49 -1.31
N GLN A 78 8.05 -13.51 -0.61
CA GLN A 78 6.79 -13.81 -1.25
C GLN A 78 6.24 -12.61 -2.01
N ARG A 79 5.88 -12.85 -3.27
CA ARG A 79 5.28 -11.86 -4.15
C ARG A 79 3.82 -11.65 -3.76
N GLN A 80 3.52 -10.51 -3.15
CA GLN A 80 2.15 -10.08 -2.84
C GLN A 80 2.06 -8.57 -2.72
N VAL A 81 0.86 -8.02 -2.89
CA VAL A 81 0.58 -6.60 -2.71
C VAL A 81 -0.24 -6.42 -1.43
N MET A 82 0.26 -5.61 -0.51
CA MET A 82 -0.40 -5.27 0.74
C MET A 82 -0.92 -3.84 0.66
N VAL A 83 -2.23 -3.66 0.68
CA VAL A 83 -2.88 -2.35 0.58
C VAL A 83 -3.23 -1.87 1.98
N TYR A 84 -2.61 -0.78 2.40
CA TYR A 84 -2.83 -0.14 3.70
C TYR A 84 -3.40 1.26 3.48
N THR A 85 -4.67 1.44 3.79
CA THR A 85 -5.33 2.76 3.67
C THR A 85 -5.38 3.48 5.02
N HIS A 86 -5.86 4.72 5.04
CA HIS A 86 -5.99 5.52 6.27
C HIS A 86 -4.63 5.74 6.94
N ASP A 87 -3.71 6.33 6.18
CA ASP A 87 -2.27 6.33 6.43
C ASP A 87 -1.77 7.33 7.48
N SER A 88 -2.64 8.23 7.97
CA SER A 88 -2.21 9.36 8.80
C SER A 88 -3.33 9.90 9.69
N ILE A 89 -3.04 10.98 10.42
CA ILE A 89 -4.05 11.74 11.18
C ILE A 89 -5.19 12.26 10.29
N GLY A 90 -4.98 12.34 8.98
CA GLY A 90 -5.99 12.73 8.00
C GLY A 90 -7.19 11.78 7.90
N LEU A 91 -7.15 10.64 8.56
CA LEU A 91 -8.32 9.74 8.66
C LEU A 91 -9.45 10.34 9.50
N GLY A 92 -9.15 11.28 10.41
CA GLY A 92 -10.17 12.08 11.11
C GLY A 92 -10.63 11.53 12.45
N GLU A 93 -11.94 11.44 12.65
CA GLU A 93 -12.61 11.24 13.93
C GLU A 93 -12.44 9.86 14.57
N ASP A 94 -11.95 8.88 13.87
CA ASP A 94 -11.71 7.53 14.43
C ASP A 94 -10.69 7.52 15.58
N GLY A 95 -9.87 8.57 15.64
CA GLY A 95 -9.02 8.87 16.78
C GLY A 95 -7.74 8.03 16.87
N PRO A 96 -7.05 8.07 18.02
CA PRO A 96 -5.69 7.57 18.18
C PRO A 96 -5.55 6.04 18.04
N THR A 97 -6.63 5.29 18.18
CA THR A 97 -6.62 3.84 17.96
C THR A 97 -6.51 3.45 16.48
N HIS A 98 -6.77 4.39 15.58
CA HIS A 98 -6.78 4.18 14.13
C HIS A 98 -5.74 5.04 13.40
N GLN A 99 -5.21 6.07 14.05
CA GLN A 99 -4.24 7.01 13.50
C GLN A 99 -2.83 6.43 13.58
N PRO A 100 -2.21 6.02 12.46
CA PRO A 100 -0.87 5.46 12.49
C PRO A 100 0.18 6.56 12.73
N VAL A 101 1.25 6.20 13.45
CA VAL A 101 2.42 7.05 13.73
C VAL A 101 3.69 6.34 13.29
N GLU A 102 4.00 5.17 13.87
CA GLU A 102 5.23 4.42 13.64
C GLU A 102 5.13 3.37 12.52
N GLN A 103 3.94 3.12 11.96
CA GLN A 103 3.70 2.01 11.05
C GLN A 103 4.46 2.14 9.73
N VAL A 104 4.54 3.35 9.16
CA VAL A 104 5.33 3.61 7.95
C VAL A 104 6.81 3.32 8.19
N ALA A 105 7.36 3.83 9.30
CA ALA A 105 8.74 3.58 9.68
C ALA A 105 9.01 2.08 9.87
N SER A 106 8.11 1.38 10.53
CA SER A 106 8.21 -0.04 10.79
C SER A 106 8.20 -0.90 9.51
N LEU A 107 7.40 -0.52 8.51
CA LEU A 107 7.42 -1.17 7.21
C LEU A 107 8.74 -0.89 6.47
N ARG A 108 9.23 0.35 6.51
CA ARG A 108 10.50 0.75 5.87
C ARG A 108 11.73 0.05 6.44
N VAL A 109 11.76 -0.25 7.75
CA VAL A 109 12.89 -0.97 8.37
C VAL A 109 12.79 -2.48 8.21
N THR A 110 11.69 -3.02 7.70
CA THR A 110 11.52 -4.44 7.43
C THR A 110 12.36 -4.83 6.21
N PRO A 111 13.42 -5.66 6.34
CA PRO A 111 14.26 -6.03 5.21
C PRO A 111 13.44 -6.68 4.09
N ASN A 112 13.74 -6.31 2.85
CA ASN A 112 13.06 -6.78 1.64
C ASN A 112 11.57 -6.38 1.50
N MET A 113 11.05 -5.49 2.33
CA MET A 113 9.75 -4.86 2.12
C MET A 113 9.91 -3.66 1.18
N SER A 114 9.17 -3.63 0.08
CA SER A 114 9.04 -2.42 -0.74
C SER A 114 7.86 -1.60 -0.25
N THR A 115 8.12 -0.37 0.17
CA THR A 115 7.10 0.51 0.77
C THR A 115 6.86 1.72 -0.12
N TRP A 116 5.64 1.85 -0.64
CA TRP A 116 5.20 2.96 -1.47
C TRP A 116 4.13 3.78 -0.74
N ARG A 117 4.30 5.08 -0.73
CA ARG A 117 3.32 6.03 -0.19
C ARG A 117 3.06 7.12 -1.23
N PRO A 118 2.21 6.83 -2.23
CA PRO A 118 1.95 7.72 -3.34
C PRO A 118 1.17 8.97 -2.90
N CYS A 119 1.46 10.10 -3.54
CA CYS A 119 0.82 11.38 -3.24
C CYS A 119 -0.40 11.67 -4.12
N ASP A 120 -0.62 10.90 -5.17
CA ASP A 120 -1.73 11.10 -6.10
C ASP A 120 -2.02 9.85 -6.94
N GLN A 121 -2.96 10.00 -7.87
CA GLN A 121 -3.42 8.90 -8.73
C GLN A 121 -2.32 8.36 -9.65
N VAL A 122 -1.44 9.22 -10.15
CA VAL A 122 -0.33 8.82 -11.05
C VAL A 122 0.68 7.96 -10.30
N GLU A 123 1.13 8.41 -9.14
CA GLU A 123 2.05 7.63 -8.32
C GLU A 123 1.39 6.33 -7.83
N SER A 124 0.10 6.35 -7.51
CA SER A 124 -0.65 5.15 -7.14
C SER A 124 -0.66 4.11 -8.27
N ALA A 125 -0.90 4.52 -9.51
CA ALA A 125 -0.89 3.62 -10.65
C ALA A 125 0.50 3.00 -10.89
N ILE A 126 1.57 3.79 -10.75
CA ILE A 126 2.95 3.32 -10.90
C ILE A 126 3.33 2.38 -9.74
N ALA A 127 2.93 2.69 -8.51
CA ALA A 127 3.16 1.84 -7.36
C ALA A 127 2.44 0.48 -7.48
N TRP A 128 1.22 0.46 -7.98
CA TRP A 128 0.50 -0.78 -8.31
C TRP A 128 1.21 -1.59 -9.40
N LYS A 129 1.62 -0.93 -10.49
CA LYS A 129 2.40 -1.57 -11.55
C LYS A 129 3.66 -2.23 -10.98
N TYR A 130 4.43 -1.47 -10.18
CA TYR A 130 5.63 -2.00 -9.53
C TYR A 130 5.32 -3.21 -8.64
N GLY A 131 4.29 -3.12 -7.79
CA GLY A 131 3.90 -4.22 -6.90
C GLY A 131 3.46 -5.48 -7.66
N VAL A 132 2.80 -5.32 -8.80
CA VAL A 132 2.40 -6.44 -9.69
C VAL A 132 3.61 -7.04 -10.42
N GLU A 133 4.57 -6.23 -10.83
CA GLU A 133 5.75 -6.69 -11.58
C GLU A 133 6.85 -7.27 -10.69
N ARG A 134 6.94 -6.87 -9.44
CA ARG A 134 7.96 -7.33 -8.49
C ARG A 134 7.87 -8.82 -8.22
N GLN A 135 8.99 -9.55 -8.32
CA GLN A 135 9.05 -11.01 -8.18
C GLN A 135 9.74 -11.49 -6.90
N ASP A 136 10.50 -10.63 -6.23
CA ASP A 136 11.45 -11.01 -5.18
C ASP A 136 11.03 -10.62 -3.76
N GLY A 137 9.78 -10.20 -3.59
CA GLY A 137 9.27 -9.84 -2.27
C GLY A 137 7.94 -9.10 -2.29
N PRO A 138 7.39 -8.80 -1.11
CA PRO A 138 6.12 -8.10 -0.97
C PRO A 138 6.26 -6.60 -1.20
N THR A 139 5.16 -5.99 -1.64
CA THR A 139 5.03 -4.54 -1.81
C THR A 139 3.89 -4.02 -0.96
N ALA A 140 4.17 -3.06 -0.10
CA ALA A 140 3.17 -2.32 0.69
C ALA A 140 2.80 -1.02 -0.03
N LEU A 141 1.52 -0.83 -0.31
CA LEU A 141 0.94 0.40 -0.85
C LEU A 141 0.21 1.12 0.28
N ILE A 142 0.70 2.28 0.65
CA ILE A 142 0.17 3.09 1.76
C ILE A 142 -0.60 4.27 1.16
N LEU A 143 -1.90 4.29 1.41
CA LEU A 143 -2.84 5.21 0.78
C LEU A 143 -3.58 6.04 1.83
N SER A 144 -3.86 7.30 1.51
CA SER A 144 -4.65 8.19 2.36
C SER A 144 -6.14 7.82 2.38
N ARG A 145 -6.86 8.22 3.43
CA ARG A 145 -8.32 8.23 3.44
C ARG A 145 -8.88 9.38 2.62
N GLN A 146 -8.30 10.56 2.80
CA GLN A 146 -8.72 11.79 2.14
C GLN A 146 -8.24 11.82 0.68
N ASN A 147 -8.95 12.56 -0.14
CA ASN A 147 -8.52 12.87 -1.50
C ASN A 147 -7.28 13.77 -1.47
N LEU A 148 -6.34 13.50 -2.35
CA LEU A 148 -5.12 14.29 -2.52
C LEU A 148 -5.16 15.00 -3.89
N ALA A 149 -4.58 16.19 -3.94
CA ALA A 149 -4.49 16.96 -5.17
C ALA A 149 -3.54 16.30 -6.17
N GLN A 150 -3.97 16.23 -7.42
CA GLN A 150 -3.12 15.74 -8.50
C GLN A 150 -1.97 16.71 -8.75
N GLN A 151 -0.75 16.18 -8.79
CA GLN A 151 0.45 16.95 -9.07
C GLN A 151 0.76 16.96 -10.58
N GLU A 152 1.13 18.11 -11.11
CA GLU A 152 1.61 18.21 -12.49
C GLU A 152 3.03 17.65 -12.60
N ARG A 153 3.30 16.92 -13.69
CA ARG A 153 4.60 16.30 -13.96
C ARG A 153 4.97 16.39 -15.42
N THR A 154 6.23 16.64 -15.68
CA THR A 154 6.82 16.46 -17.00
C THR A 154 6.95 14.96 -17.35
N ALA A 155 7.16 14.63 -18.62
CA ALA A 155 7.40 13.25 -19.04
C ALA A 155 8.61 12.62 -18.37
N GLU A 156 9.66 13.40 -18.08
CA GLU A 156 10.83 12.94 -17.36
C GLU A 156 10.52 12.62 -15.88
N GLN A 157 9.77 13.49 -15.21
CA GLN A 157 9.32 13.25 -13.83
C GLN A 157 8.44 12.01 -13.74
N LEU A 158 7.52 11.80 -14.70
CA LEU A 158 6.73 10.56 -14.77
C LEU A 158 7.61 9.31 -14.86
N ALA A 159 8.64 9.33 -15.71
CA ALA A 159 9.57 8.23 -15.84
C ALA A 159 10.37 7.97 -14.54
N ASN A 160 10.64 9.04 -13.77
CA ASN A 160 11.41 8.96 -12.52
C ASN A 160 10.58 8.49 -11.32
N VAL A 161 9.25 8.52 -11.34
CA VAL A 161 8.41 7.98 -10.24
C VAL A 161 8.79 6.53 -9.94
N ALA A 162 9.01 5.71 -10.95
CA ALA A 162 9.38 4.30 -10.78
C ALA A 162 10.74 4.09 -10.07
N ARG A 163 11.57 5.12 -9.96
CA ARG A 163 12.85 5.10 -9.22
C ARG A 163 12.67 5.26 -7.71
N GLY A 164 11.46 5.58 -7.25
CA GLY A 164 11.10 5.72 -5.83
C GLY A 164 11.34 7.09 -5.22
N GLY A 165 12.00 8.00 -5.95
CA GLY A 165 12.20 9.38 -5.53
C GLY A 165 12.66 10.25 -6.71
N TYR A 166 12.16 11.47 -6.78
CA TYR A 166 12.46 12.41 -7.87
C TYR A 166 12.18 13.84 -7.44
N VAL A 167 12.71 14.81 -8.16
CA VAL A 167 12.43 16.24 -7.95
C VAL A 167 11.09 16.57 -8.61
N LEU A 168 10.06 16.81 -7.79
CA LEU A 168 8.74 17.22 -8.26
C LEU A 168 8.71 18.72 -8.61
N LYS A 169 9.29 19.54 -7.74
CA LYS A 169 9.40 21.00 -7.93
C LYS A 169 10.82 21.44 -7.62
N ASP A 170 11.41 22.18 -8.54
CA ASP A 170 12.77 22.68 -8.42
C ASP A 170 12.76 24.20 -8.16
N CYS A 171 13.87 24.73 -7.68
CA CYS A 171 14.09 26.15 -7.48
C CYS A 171 14.94 26.76 -8.60
N ALA A 172 14.93 28.08 -8.71
CA ALA A 172 15.87 28.80 -9.57
C ALA A 172 17.22 28.97 -8.86
N GLY A 173 18.27 28.30 -9.37
CA GLY A 173 19.64 28.42 -8.84
C GLY A 173 19.99 27.33 -7.84
N GLN A 174 20.84 27.65 -6.87
CA GLN A 174 21.27 26.70 -5.83
C GLN A 174 20.23 26.61 -4.71
N PRO A 175 19.75 25.40 -4.38
CA PRO A 175 18.79 25.25 -3.30
C PRO A 175 19.44 25.54 -1.93
N GLU A 176 18.78 26.35 -1.11
CA GLU A 176 19.16 26.56 0.29
C GLU A 176 18.49 25.55 1.22
N LEU A 177 17.36 24.96 0.79
CA LEU A 177 16.58 24.00 1.54
C LEU A 177 15.98 22.96 0.59
N ILE A 178 15.89 21.72 1.06
CA ILE A 178 15.24 20.61 0.33
C ILE A 178 14.15 20.03 1.21
N PHE A 179 12.91 20.04 0.72
CA PHE A 179 11.81 19.30 1.33
C PHE A 179 11.72 17.89 0.73
N ILE A 180 11.67 16.88 1.60
CA ILE A 180 11.43 15.48 1.20
C ILE A 180 10.09 15.08 1.78
N ALA A 181 9.12 14.79 0.92
CA ALA A 181 7.76 14.46 1.30
C ALA A 181 7.25 13.21 0.57
N THR A 182 6.26 12.53 1.16
CA THR A 182 5.58 11.38 0.56
C THR A 182 4.08 11.45 0.89
N GLY A 183 3.23 10.87 0.05
CA GLY A 183 1.80 10.80 0.32
C GLY A 183 1.16 12.17 0.50
N SER A 184 0.33 12.31 1.52
CA SER A 184 -0.43 13.53 1.81
C SER A 184 0.44 14.75 2.13
N GLU A 185 1.68 14.58 2.55
CA GLU A 185 2.58 15.68 2.89
C GLU A 185 3.21 16.34 1.67
N VAL A 186 3.12 15.73 0.47
CA VAL A 186 3.66 16.34 -0.76
C VAL A 186 2.98 17.67 -1.08
N GLU A 187 1.65 17.75 -0.95
CA GLU A 187 0.91 18.99 -1.18
C GLU A 187 1.36 20.12 -0.23
N LEU A 188 1.75 19.78 1.00
CA LEU A 188 2.29 20.79 1.96
C LEU A 188 3.71 21.25 1.61
N ALA A 189 4.47 20.41 0.92
CA ALA A 189 5.85 20.71 0.53
C ALA A 189 5.95 21.53 -0.77
N VAL A 190 4.92 21.51 -1.62
CA VAL A 190 4.85 22.18 -2.93
C VAL A 190 4.30 23.60 -2.82
#